data_555798753816bfbc54e97446d3893d69
#
_entry.id   555798753816bfbc54e97446d3893d69
#
_cell.length_a   1.000
_cell.length_b   1.000
_cell.length_c   1.000
_cell.angle_alpha   90.00
_cell.angle_beta   90.00
_cell.angle_gamma   90.00
#
_symmetry.space_group_name_H-M   'P 1'
#
loop_
_entity.id
_entity.type
_entity.pdbx_description
1 polymer ?
#
loop_
_entity_poly.entity_id
_entity_poly.type
_entity_poly.pdbx_seq_one_letter_code
_entity_poly.pdbx_strand_id
1 'polypeptide(L)'
;MAASNAGDESDDDFIVDVDGIQAHGVGAADITKLKANGYYTVASVHAATRKTLLKVKGFSEVKVEKIKEAIVKCQPSASGFMTAVELSHQRKRVCKISTGSKQLDAILGGGFQSMSISEVYLSTNSTIEDQAYKLLASGLWRVQMWEDTIISYDLPKDMGGAEGKVAYIDTEGTFRPERIAQIAERFGMDPDLAQENIAYARALNSEHQLELLNTLSSNFATNEYRLLIIDSIMACFRVDYCGRGELADRQQKLNQFLSKLTHMAEEFNVCVLMTNQVQSDPGASALFAGADGRKPVGGHILAHASTTRVLLRKGRGEERVAKIQDSPDCPEREATYVITNGGINDPEKV
;
A
#
# COMPACT_ATOMS: atom_id res chain seq x y z
N MET A 1 -29.71 0.45 38.04
CA MET A 1 -29.70 0.92 36.65
C MET A 1 -28.70 2.06 36.54
N ALA A 2 -27.51 1.78 36.12
CA ALA A 2 -26.49 2.78 35.80
C ALA A 2 -26.14 2.55 34.35
N ALA A 3 -26.54 3.50 33.51
CA ALA A 3 -26.13 3.53 32.11
C ALA A 3 -24.63 3.90 32.03
N SER A 4 -23.81 2.96 31.66
CA SER A 4 -22.41 3.22 31.28
C SER A 4 -22.39 3.99 29.97
N ASN A 5 -22.00 5.26 30.05
CA ASN A 5 -21.57 6.02 28.89
C ASN A 5 -20.39 5.28 28.27
N ALA A 6 -20.61 4.63 27.14
CA ALA A 6 -19.56 4.29 26.20
C ALA A 6 -19.11 5.62 25.59
N GLY A 7 -18.00 6.14 26.08
CA GLY A 7 -17.34 7.29 25.48
C GLY A 7 -16.95 6.93 24.05
N ASP A 8 -17.22 7.84 23.17
CA ASP A 8 -16.70 7.94 21.81
C ASP A 8 -15.18 8.03 21.92
N GLU A 9 -14.48 6.87 21.81
CA GLU A 9 -13.02 6.84 21.71
C GLU A 9 -12.69 7.42 20.34
N SER A 10 -12.29 8.66 20.33
CA SER A 10 -11.86 9.38 19.14
C SER A 10 -10.76 8.60 18.40
N ASP A 11 -10.85 8.52 17.08
CA ASP A 11 -9.88 7.91 16.14
C ASP A 11 -8.44 8.46 16.27
N ASP A 12 -8.22 9.47 17.12
CA ASP A 12 -6.97 10.23 17.28
C ASP A 12 -5.84 9.47 18.00
N ASP A 13 -6.10 8.36 18.68
CA ASP A 13 -5.11 7.68 19.56
C ASP A 13 -4.33 6.54 18.88
N PHE A 14 -4.48 6.32 17.56
CA PHE A 14 -3.82 5.19 16.89
C PHE A 14 -2.31 5.43 16.67
N ILE A 15 -1.92 6.65 16.27
CA ILE A 15 -0.52 7.02 16.02
C ILE A 15 0.03 7.73 17.25
N VAL A 16 0.75 7.00 18.10
CA VAL A 16 1.42 7.61 19.26
C VAL A 16 2.76 8.20 18.81
N ASP A 17 2.87 9.54 18.81
CA ASP A 17 4.12 10.24 18.48
C ASP A 17 5.25 9.82 19.42
N VAL A 18 6.45 9.72 18.87
CA VAL A 18 7.66 9.38 19.63
C VAL A 18 7.96 10.40 20.75
N ASP A 19 7.44 11.63 20.65
CA ASP A 19 7.57 12.64 21.71
C ASP A 19 6.96 12.17 23.03
N GLY A 20 5.96 11.29 23.00
CA GLY A 20 5.35 10.70 24.20
C GLY A 20 6.33 10.01 25.14
N ILE A 21 7.46 9.48 24.62
CA ILE A 21 8.48 8.83 25.46
C ILE A 21 9.25 9.84 26.34
N GLN A 22 9.13 11.14 26.11
CA GLN A 22 9.74 12.15 26.95
C GLN A 22 9.19 12.09 28.40
N ALA A 23 7.90 11.83 28.55
CA ALA A 23 7.27 11.64 29.85
C ALA A 23 7.87 10.47 30.65
N HIS A 24 8.50 9.54 29.96
CA HIS A 24 9.14 8.35 30.55
C HIS A 24 10.68 8.49 30.67
N GLY A 25 11.19 9.74 30.62
CA GLY A 25 12.57 10.07 30.96
C GLY A 25 13.57 9.97 29.81
N VAL A 26 13.12 9.95 28.56
CA VAL A 26 13.98 10.10 27.37
C VAL A 26 14.14 11.58 27.05
N GLY A 27 15.38 12.04 26.86
CA GLY A 27 15.66 13.46 26.61
C GLY A 27 15.26 13.91 25.21
N ALA A 28 14.79 15.16 25.06
CA ALA A 28 14.39 15.74 23.77
C ALA A 28 15.48 15.64 22.68
N ALA A 29 16.77 15.76 23.04
CA ALA A 29 17.87 15.60 22.10
C ALA A 29 17.96 14.17 21.51
N ASP A 30 17.61 13.15 22.26
CA ASP A 30 17.60 11.77 21.76
C ASP A 30 16.34 11.50 20.92
N ILE A 31 15.21 12.10 21.26
CA ILE A 31 13.98 12.10 20.44
C ILE A 31 14.22 12.78 19.08
N THR A 32 14.87 13.94 19.05
CA THR A 32 15.25 14.60 17.80
C THR A 32 16.12 13.70 16.91
N LYS A 33 17.04 12.94 17.52
CA LYS A 33 17.86 11.97 16.76
C LYS A 33 17.02 10.79 16.23
N LEU A 34 16.03 10.32 16.97
CA LEU A 34 15.11 9.30 16.49
C LEU A 34 14.36 9.80 15.26
N LYS A 35 13.74 10.99 15.34
CA LYS A 35 13.02 11.61 14.21
C LYS A 35 13.95 11.84 13.01
N ALA A 36 15.17 12.29 13.21
CA ALA A 36 16.17 12.45 12.15
C ALA A 36 16.60 11.15 11.47
N ASN A 37 16.35 10.00 12.11
CA ASN A 37 16.58 8.64 11.55
C ASN A 37 15.28 7.94 11.12
N GLY A 38 14.16 8.68 10.97
CA GLY A 38 12.90 8.17 10.43
C GLY A 38 12.00 7.46 11.45
N TYR A 39 12.24 7.63 12.76
CA TYR A 39 11.40 7.09 13.83
C TYR A 39 10.50 8.21 14.37
N TYR A 40 9.27 8.27 13.87
CA TYR A 40 8.31 9.33 14.26
C TYR A 40 7.30 8.85 15.29
N THR A 41 7.10 7.55 15.44
CA THR A 41 6.09 6.97 16.33
C THR A 41 6.71 6.03 17.37
N VAL A 42 5.99 5.79 18.46
CA VAL A 42 6.36 4.77 19.48
C VAL A 42 6.42 3.40 18.83
N ALA A 43 5.51 3.09 17.91
CA ALA A 43 5.46 1.81 17.20
C ALA A 43 6.70 1.56 16.34
N SER A 44 7.20 2.58 15.59
CA SER A 44 8.42 2.43 14.78
C SER A 44 9.67 2.15 15.62
N VAL A 45 9.81 2.84 16.75
CA VAL A 45 10.93 2.57 17.67
C VAL A 45 10.78 1.22 18.36
N HIS A 46 9.55 0.78 18.66
CA HIS A 46 9.27 -0.55 19.22
C HIS A 46 9.69 -1.65 18.25
N ALA A 47 9.31 -1.55 16.98
CA ALA A 47 9.65 -2.50 15.92
C ALA A 47 11.16 -2.54 15.59
N ALA A 48 11.88 -1.42 15.79
CA ALA A 48 13.31 -1.35 15.53
C ALA A 48 14.11 -2.28 16.44
N THR A 49 15.05 -3.02 15.88
CA THR A 49 15.96 -3.86 16.67
C THR A 49 16.97 -3.01 17.44
N ARG A 50 17.47 -3.50 18.58
CA ARG A 50 18.55 -2.85 19.33
C ARG A 50 19.77 -2.53 18.44
N LYS A 51 20.15 -3.49 17.59
CA LYS A 51 21.23 -3.32 16.62
C LYS A 51 20.99 -2.17 15.65
N THR A 52 19.75 -1.95 15.23
CA THR A 52 19.41 -0.84 14.32
C THR A 52 19.44 0.49 15.06
N LEU A 53 18.92 0.56 16.28
CA LEU A 53 18.94 1.76 17.11
C LEU A 53 20.38 2.18 17.50
N LEU A 54 21.30 1.22 17.70
CA LEU A 54 22.72 1.50 17.95
C LEU A 54 23.44 2.17 16.77
N LYS A 55 22.88 2.10 15.56
CA LYS A 55 23.43 2.83 14.38
C LYS A 55 23.13 4.34 14.42
N VAL A 56 22.19 4.76 15.24
CA VAL A 56 21.86 6.17 15.42
C VAL A 56 23.04 6.87 16.14
N LYS A 57 23.60 7.91 15.52
CA LYS A 57 24.78 8.61 16.03
C LYS A 57 24.54 9.15 17.45
N GLY A 58 25.38 8.69 18.38
CA GLY A 58 25.35 9.11 19.79
C GLY A 58 24.41 8.28 20.67
N PHE A 59 23.94 7.11 20.18
CA PHE A 59 23.25 6.12 21.01
C PHE A 59 24.26 5.08 21.51
N SER A 60 24.21 4.79 22.81
CA SER A 60 24.90 3.70 23.47
C SER A 60 23.92 2.61 23.87
N GLU A 61 24.40 1.43 24.21
CA GLU A 61 23.54 0.33 24.67
C GLU A 61 22.65 0.76 25.84
N VAL A 62 23.20 1.48 26.82
CA VAL A 62 22.43 2.01 27.95
C VAL A 62 21.30 2.93 27.52
N LYS A 63 21.55 3.81 26.55
CA LYS A 63 20.50 4.70 26.02
C LYS A 63 19.42 3.90 25.27
N VAL A 64 19.83 2.93 24.45
CA VAL A 64 18.89 2.08 23.70
C VAL A 64 17.99 1.29 24.66
N GLU A 65 18.53 0.72 25.74
CA GLU A 65 17.72 0.04 26.74
C GLU A 65 16.73 1.01 27.44
N LYS A 66 17.20 2.19 27.82
CA LYS A 66 16.33 3.21 28.41
C LYS A 66 15.20 3.62 27.46
N ILE A 67 15.48 3.79 26.17
CA ILE A 67 14.46 4.09 25.16
C ILE A 67 13.46 2.93 25.06
N LYS A 68 13.94 1.68 24.98
CA LYS A 68 13.06 0.49 24.91
C LYS A 68 12.17 0.34 26.14
N GLU A 69 12.69 0.61 27.35
CA GLU A 69 11.89 0.63 28.56
C GLU A 69 10.83 1.74 28.58
N ALA A 70 11.18 2.93 28.08
CA ALA A 70 10.25 4.05 27.98
C ALA A 70 9.09 3.72 27.01
N ILE A 71 9.36 3.06 25.90
CA ILE A 71 8.37 2.63 24.91
C ILE A 71 7.38 1.63 25.52
N VAL A 72 7.87 0.62 26.26
CA VAL A 72 7.00 -0.35 26.93
C VAL A 72 6.09 0.32 27.96
N LYS A 73 6.57 1.38 28.62
CA LYS A 73 5.75 2.17 29.56
C LYS A 73 4.72 3.04 28.86
N CYS A 74 5.09 3.59 27.68
CA CYS A 74 4.21 4.43 26.88
C CYS A 74 3.06 3.63 26.24
N GLN A 75 3.34 2.42 25.78
CA GLN A 75 2.38 1.55 25.11
C GLN A 75 2.51 0.09 25.59
N PRO A 76 2.00 -0.25 26.80
CA PRO A 76 2.16 -1.58 27.38
C PRO A 76 1.53 -2.70 26.55
N SER A 77 0.42 -2.42 25.86
CA SER A 77 -0.32 -3.38 25.04
C SER A 77 0.43 -3.84 23.79
N ALA A 78 1.45 -3.10 23.32
CA ALA A 78 2.22 -3.45 22.13
C ALA A 78 3.26 -4.55 22.35
N SER A 79 3.55 -4.94 23.61
CA SER A 79 4.70 -5.80 23.96
C SER A 79 4.37 -7.24 24.34
N GLY A 80 3.11 -7.70 24.23
CA GLY A 80 2.70 -9.00 24.71
C GLY A 80 1.73 -9.76 23.82
N PHE A 81 1.30 -10.92 24.31
CA PHE A 81 0.19 -11.65 23.69
C PHE A 81 -1.11 -10.89 23.96
N MET A 82 -1.94 -10.79 22.94
CA MET A 82 -3.31 -10.30 23.06
C MET A 82 -4.31 -11.41 22.71
N THR A 83 -5.53 -11.28 23.16
CA THR A 83 -6.61 -12.21 22.82
C THR A 83 -7.10 -11.94 21.39
N ALA A 84 -7.74 -12.95 20.77
CA ALA A 84 -8.38 -12.78 19.47
C ALA A 84 -9.49 -11.70 19.50
N VAL A 85 -10.13 -11.47 20.65
CA VAL A 85 -11.13 -10.41 20.83
C VAL A 85 -10.48 -9.04 20.76
N GLU A 86 -9.37 -8.82 21.47
CA GLU A 86 -8.60 -7.56 21.41
C GLU A 86 -8.08 -7.30 19.98
N LEU A 87 -7.55 -8.32 19.32
CA LEU A 87 -7.15 -8.21 17.90
C LEU A 87 -8.35 -7.84 17.00
N SER A 88 -9.52 -8.45 17.23
CA SER A 88 -10.74 -8.11 16.48
C SER A 88 -11.14 -6.64 16.68
N HIS A 89 -11.00 -6.09 17.90
CA HIS A 89 -11.22 -4.68 18.14
C HIS A 89 -10.23 -3.78 17.42
N GLN A 90 -8.94 -4.14 17.38
CA GLN A 90 -7.95 -3.41 16.58
C GLN A 90 -8.28 -3.45 15.09
N ARG A 91 -8.72 -4.61 14.57
CA ARG A 91 -9.10 -4.76 13.15
C ARG A 91 -10.37 -3.98 12.74
N LYS A 92 -11.18 -3.50 13.68
CA LYS A 92 -12.29 -2.58 13.37
C LYS A 92 -11.82 -1.22 12.83
N ARG A 93 -10.56 -0.87 13.07
CA ARG A 93 -9.92 0.36 12.54
C ARG A 93 -9.47 0.22 11.08
N VAL A 94 -9.47 -0.98 10.52
CA VAL A 94 -9.13 -1.23 9.12
C VAL A 94 -10.18 -0.56 8.22
N CYS A 95 -9.75 0.42 7.46
CA CYS A 95 -10.58 1.08 6.47
C CYS A 95 -10.62 0.24 5.19
N LYS A 96 -11.75 0.26 4.49
CA LYS A 96 -11.89 -0.34 3.16
C LYS A 96 -12.16 0.75 2.14
N ILE A 97 -11.48 0.66 1.02
CA ILE A 97 -11.50 1.68 -0.02
C ILE A 97 -12.12 1.11 -1.25
N SER A 98 -13.14 1.78 -1.73
CA SER A 98 -13.84 1.44 -2.96
C SER A 98 -12.89 1.50 -4.16
N THR A 99 -13.11 0.64 -5.13
CA THR A 99 -12.47 0.65 -6.45
C THR A 99 -13.24 1.46 -7.47
N GLY A 100 -14.40 2.02 -7.12
CA GLY A 100 -15.33 2.67 -8.04
C GLY A 100 -16.30 1.71 -8.75
N SER A 101 -16.10 0.39 -8.67
CA SER A 101 -17.00 -0.64 -9.18
C SER A 101 -17.62 -1.45 -8.04
N LYS A 102 -18.94 -1.50 -7.94
CA LYS A 102 -19.66 -2.26 -6.91
C LYS A 102 -19.39 -3.77 -7.02
N GLN A 103 -19.25 -4.28 -8.26
CA GLN A 103 -18.97 -5.69 -8.49
C GLN A 103 -17.56 -6.05 -8.01
N LEU A 104 -16.56 -5.19 -8.27
CA LEU A 104 -15.20 -5.41 -7.82
C LEU A 104 -15.09 -5.27 -6.30
N ASP A 105 -15.72 -4.26 -5.72
CA ASP A 105 -15.80 -4.09 -4.27
C ASP A 105 -16.45 -5.30 -3.57
N ALA A 106 -17.51 -5.86 -4.18
CA ALA A 106 -18.19 -7.04 -3.62
C ALA A 106 -17.28 -8.27 -3.51
N ILE A 107 -16.40 -8.52 -4.49
CA ILE A 107 -15.44 -9.64 -4.40
C ILE A 107 -14.30 -9.34 -3.41
N LEU A 108 -13.92 -8.06 -3.24
CA LEU A 108 -12.91 -7.60 -2.28
C LEU A 108 -13.48 -7.42 -0.86
N GLY A 109 -14.77 -7.73 -0.65
CA GLY A 109 -15.42 -7.59 0.64
C GLY A 109 -15.61 -6.13 1.08
N GLY A 110 -15.72 -5.20 0.12
CA GLY A 110 -15.95 -3.77 0.32
C GLY A 110 -14.85 -2.86 -0.20
N GLY A 111 -13.82 -3.40 -0.86
CA GLY A 111 -12.70 -2.66 -1.42
C GLY A 111 -11.34 -3.08 -0.86
N PHE A 112 -10.29 -2.34 -1.18
CA PHE A 112 -8.94 -2.59 -0.67
C PHE A 112 -8.82 -2.20 0.81
N GLN A 113 -8.06 -2.96 1.58
CA GLN A 113 -7.94 -2.79 3.02
C GLN A 113 -6.70 -1.96 3.40
N SER A 114 -6.84 -1.08 4.39
CA SER A 114 -5.69 -0.48 5.08
C SER A 114 -4.94 -1.50 5.94
N MET A 115 -3.82 -1.12 6.52
CA MET A 115 -2.91 -2.00 7.29
C MET A 115 -2.42 -3.21 6.49
N SER A 116 -2.47 -3.14 5.17
CA SER A 116 -2.09 -4.27 4.30
C SER A 116 -1.56 -3.80 2.95
N ILE A 117 -0.88 -4.72 2.27
CA ILE A 117 -0.39 -4.51 0.91
C ILE A 117 -1.26 -5.29 -0.05
N SER A 118 -1.81 -4.62 -1.04
CA SER A 118 -2.53 -5.23 -2.15
C SER A 118 -1.70 -5.15 -3.44
N GLU A 119 -1.50 -6.28 -4.10
CA GLU A 119 -0.79 -6.39 -5.38
C GLU A 119 -1.79 -6.58 -6.51
N VAL A 120 -1.64 -5.77 -7.56
CA VAL A 120 -2.43 -5.90 -8.78
C VAL A 120 -1.50 -6.10 -9.96
N TYR A 121 -1.77 -7.11 -10.77
CA TYR A 121 -0.97 -7.44 -11.95
C TYR A 121 -1.85 -7.88 -13.12
N LEU A 122 -1.32 -7.68 -14.34
CA LEU A 122 -2.04 -7.93 -15.59
C LEU A 122 -1.61 -9.26 -16.19
N SER A 123 -2.59 -10.08 -16.59
CA SER A 123 -2.37 -11.17 -17.54
C SER A 123 -2.52 -10.64 -18.96
N THR A 124 -1.49 -10.83 -19.78
CA THR A 124 -1.54 -10.41 -21.19
C THR A 124 -1.68 -11.65 -22.08
N ASN A 125 -2.92 -12.00 -22.41
CA ASN A 125 -3.21 -13.02 -23.44
C ASN A 125 -3.29 -12.34 -24.80
N SER A 126 -2.20 -12.33 -25.60
CA SER A 126 -2.31 -11.82 -26.95
C SER A 126 -1.10 -12.05 -27.85
N THR A 127 -1.35 -12.14 -29.15
CA THR A 127 -0.45 -12.25 -30.28
C THR A 127 0.42 -11.00 -30.49
N ILE A 128 1.50 -11.12 -31.28
CA ILE A 128 2.58 -10.13 -31.45
C ILE A 128 2.08 -8.74 -31.89
N GLU A 129 0.99 -8.64 -32.62
CA GLU A 129 0.40 -7.37 -33.08
C GLU A 129 -0.21 -6.52 -31.94
N ASP A 130 -0.62 -7.17 -30.87
CA ASP A 130 -1.11 -6.53 -29.65
C ASP A 130 0.02 -5.95 -28.75
N GLN A 131 1.31 -6.22 -28.98
CA GLN A 131 2.37 -5.81 -28.04
C GLN A 131 2.58 -4.30 -27.96
N ALA A 132 2.49 -3.58 -29.07
CA ALA A 132 2.60 -2.11 -29.08
C ALA A 132 1.35 -1.44 -28.46
N TYR A 133 0.16 -1.98 -28.77
CA TYR A 133 -1.10 -1.57 -28.13
C TYR A 133 -1.13 -1.93 -26.64
N LYS A 134 -0.41 -3.00 -26.24
CA LYS A 134 -0.32 -3.48 -24.85
C LYS A 134 0.61 -2.67 -23.97
N LEU A 135 1.71 -2.15 -24.49
CA LEU A 135 2.59 -1.25 -23.74
C LEU A 135 1.87 0.06 -23.42
N LEU A 136 1.08 0.59 -24.35
CA LEU A 136 0.26 1.79 -24.14
C LEU A 136 -0.99 1.50 -23.28
N ALA A 137 -1.71 0.42 -23.58
CA ALA A 137 -2.95 0.07 -22.87
C ALA A 137 -2.70 -0.49 -21.46
N SER A 138 -1.60 -1.23 -21.23
CA SER A 138 -1.28 -1.79 -19.91
C SER A 138 -0.89 -0.71 -18.89
N GLY A 139 -0.20 0.34 -19.32
CA GLY A 139 0.06 1.52 -18.51
C GLY A 139 -1.24 2.25 -18.15
N LEU A 140 -2.07 2.56 -19.15
CA LEU A 140 -3.35 3.24 -18.95
C LEU A 140 -4.34 2.46 -18.07
N TRP A 141 -4.40 1.12 -18.18
CA TRP A 141 -5.34 0.33 -17.37
C TRP A 141 -4.95 0.24 -15.89
N ARG A 142 -3.66 0.18 -15.61
CA ARG A 142 -3.15 0.22 -14.24
C ARG A 142 -3.45 1.57 -13.60
N VAL A 143 -3.11 2.65 -14.30
CA VAL A 143 -3.33 4.01 -13.83
C VAL A 143 -4.81 4.28 -13.57
N GLN A 144 -5.71 3.90 -14.46
CA GLN A 144 -7.15 4.18 -14.31
C GLN A 144 -7.78 3.53 -13.07
N MET A 145 -7.38 2.31 -12.70
CA MET A 145 -7.90 1.68 -11.48
C MET A 145 -7.42 2.42 -10.21
N TRP A 146 -6.20 2.97 -10.25
CA TRP A 146 -5.65 3.73 -9.13
C TRP A 146 -6.29 5.11 -8.99
N GLU A 147 -6.56 5.76 -10.11
CA GLU A 147 -7.18 7.09 -10.16
C GLU A 147 -8.58 7.07 -9.53
N ASP A 148 -9.39 6.04 -9.79
CA ASP A 148 -10.68 5.85 -9.11
C ASP A 148 -10.52 5.59 -7.62
N THR A 149 -9.53 4.78 -7.23
CA THR A 149 -9.24 4.51 -5.84
C THR A 149 -8.73 5.77 -5.12
N ILE A 150 -7.95 6.61 -5.80
CA ILE A 150 -7.50 7.91 -5.29
C ILE A 150 -8.70 8.80 -4.97
N ILE A 151 -9.62 8.95 -5.89
CA ILE A 151 -10.82 9.79 -5.70
C ILE A 151 -11.71 9.21 -4.59
N SER A 152 -11.87 7.89 -4.54
CA SER A 152 -12.63 7.25 -3.45
C SER A 152 -12.01 7.52 -2.06
N TYR A 153 -10.73 7.89 -1.99
CA TYR A 153 -10.08 8.26 -0.73
C TYR A 153 -10.45 9.64 -0.22
N ASP A 154 -10.62 10.61 -1.12
CA ASP A 154 -11.05 11.97 -0.77
C ASP A 154 -12.53 12.05 -0.41
N LEU A 155 -13.32 11.03 -0.78
CA LEU A 155 -14.74 11.00 -0.45
C LEU A 155 -14.97 10.84 1.06
N PRO A 156 -16.07 11.42 1.59
CA PRO A 156 -16.54 11.18 2.94
C PRO A 156 -16.76 9.69 3.24
N LYS A 157 -16.61 9.28 4.49
CA LYS A 157 -16.77 7.87 4.91
C LYS A 157 -18.13 7.28 4.58
N ASP A 158 -19.20 8.08 4.62
CA ASP A 158 -20.56 7.71 4.26
C ASP A 158 -20.73 7.45 2.76
N MET A 159 -19.85 7.98 1.93
CA MET A 159 -19.78 7.72 0.48
C MET A 159 -18.77 6.62 0.09
N GLY A 160 -18.22 5.93 1.06
CA GLY A 160 -17.23 4.85 0.85
C GLY A 160 -15.78 5.32 0.75
N GLY A 161 -15.50 6.57 1.14
CA GLY A 161 -14.16 7.15 1.21
C GLY A 161 -13.47 6.95 2.55
N ALA A 162 -12.25 7.48 2.68
CA ALA A 162 -11.46 7.42 3.89
C ALA A 162 -11.05 8.79 4.45
N GLU A 163 -11.48 9.88 3.80
CA GLU A 163 -11.17 11.27 4.20
C GLU A 163 -9.68 11.50 4.44
N GLY A 164 -8.84 11.24 3.42
CA GLY A 164 -7.40 11.36 3.60
C GLY A 164 -6.64 11.65 2.31
N LYS A 165 -5.36 12.01 2.45
CA LYS A 165 -4.46 12.29 1.33
C LYS A 165 -3.87 10.99 0.76
N VAL A 166 -3.42 11.07 -0.47
CA VAL A 166 -2.79 9.99 -1.22
C VAL A 166 -1.32 10.30 -1.48
N ALA A 167 -0.44 9.32 -1.28
CA ALA A 167 0.93 9.37 -1.77
C ALA A 167 1.06 8.47 -3.01
N TYR A 168 1.65 8.98 -4.09
CA TYR A 168 1.84 8.27 -5.34
C TYR A 168 3.32 8.24 -5.72
N ILE A 169 3.93 7.05 -5.74
CA ILE A 169 5.29 6.82 -6.22
C ILE A 169 5.23 6.26 -7.63
N ASP A 170 5.63 7.06 -8.61
CA ASP A 170 5.66 6.71 -10.02
C ASP A 170 7.06 6.27 -10.45
N THR A 171 7.21 5.04 -10.93
CA THR A 171 8.48 4.52 -11.46
C THR A 171 8.52 4.49 -12.98
N GLU A 172 7.37 4.58 -13.66
CA GLU A 172 7.24 4.44 -15.11
C GLU A 172 6.88 5.75 -15.84
N GLY A 173 6.43 6.81 -15.13
CA GLY A 173 6.02 8.10 -15.71
C GLY A 173 4.63 8.07 -16.33
N THR A 174 3.75 7.27 -15.75
CA THR A 174 2.41 7.01 -16.30
C THR A 174 1.31 7.82 -15.65
N PHE A 175 1.56 8.47 -14.53
CA PHE A 175 0.57 9.31 -13.84
C PHE A 175 0.08 10.48 -14.70
N ARG A 176 -1.22 10.72 -14.73
CA ARG A 176 -1.89 11.77 -15.52
C ARG A 176 -2.88 12.57 -14.67
N PRO A 177 -2.51 13.78 -14.23
CA PRO A 177 -3.40 14.62 -13.42
C PRO A 177 -4.75 14.92 -14.09
N GLU A 178 -4.76 15.00 -15.42
CA GLU A 178 -5.98 15.27 -16.19
C GLU A 178 -7.04 14.17 -16.02
N ARG A 179 -6.59 12.93 -15.76
CA ARG A 179 -7.49 11.80 -15.49
C ARG A 179 -8.14 11.92 -14.11
N ILE A 180 -7.38 12.38 -13.11
CA ILE A 180 -7.91 12.64 -11.78
C ILE A 180 -9.06 13.64 -11.85
N ALA A 181 -8.88 14.73 -12.62
CA ALA A 181 -9.92 15.73 -12.81
C ALA A 181 -11.22 15.14 -13.40
N GLN A 182 -11.11 14.33 -14.47
CA GLN A 182 -12.27 13.70 -15.12
C GLN A 182 -13.01 12.73 -14.19
N ILE A 183 -12.29 12.02 -13.32
CA ILE A 183 -12.88 11.08 -12.38
C ILE A 183 -13.52 11.84 -11.21
N ALA A 184 -12.85 12.91 -10.70
CA ALA A 184 -13.39 13.75 -9.65
C ALA A 184 -14.75 14.34 -10.03
N GLU A 185 -14.91 14.83 -11.29
CA GLU A 185 -16.17 15.32 -11.82
C GLU A 185 -17.29 14.27 -11.73
N ARG A 186 -17.00 12.99 -12.02
CA ARG A 186 -17.98 11.90 -11.91
C ARG A 186 -18.48 11.73 -10.47
N PHE A 187 -17.61 11.88 -9.49
CA PHE A 187 -17.97 11.77 -8.07
C PHE A 187 -18.50 13.08 -7.48
N GLY A 188 -18.61 14.13 -8.29
CA GLY A 188 -19.11 15.44 -7.84
C GLY A 188 -18.13 16.20 -6.96
N MET A 189 -16.85 15.87 -7.04
CA MET A 189 -15.76 16.51 -6.30
C MET A 189 -15.15 17.65 -7.11
N ASP A 190 -14.55 18.60 -6.41
CA ASP A 190 -13.74 19.65 -7.04
C ASP A 190 -12.44 19.02 -7.59
N PRO A 191 -12.18 19.10 -8.92
CA PRO A 191 -11.00 18.52 -9.53
C PRO A 191 -9.66 19.07 -9.01
N ASP A 192 -9.62 20.37 -8.70
CA ASP A 192 -8.41 21.02 -8.22
C ASP A 192 -8.09 20.54 -6.79
N LEU A 193 -9.10 20.47 -5.93
CA LEU A 193 -8.94 19.94 -4.56
C LEU A 193 -8.51 18.48 -4.56
N ALA A 194 -9.09 17.64 -5.43
CA ALA A 194 -8.72 16.25 -5.56
C ALA A 194 -7.24 16.09 -5.97
N GLN A 195 -6.73 16.94 -6.86
CA GLN A 195 -5.32 16.93 -7.26
C GLN A 195 -4.38 17.45 -6.16
N GLU A 196 -4.79 18.45 -5.38
CA GLU A 196 -4.02 18.99 -4.25
C GLU A 196 -3.82 17.96 -3.12
N ASN A 197 -4.73 17.01 -2.98
CA ASN A 197 -4.65 15.93 -1.99
C ASN A 197 -3.74 14.77 -2.41
N ILE A 198 -3.08 14.85 -3.57
CA ILE A 198 -2.17 13.83 -4.08
C ILE A 198 -0.72 14.30 -3.98
N ALA A 199 0.06 13.69 -3.10
CA ALA A 199 1.51 13.88 -3.05
C ALA A 199 2.20 12.96 -4.07
N TYR A 200 2.62 13.51 -5.20
CA TYR A 200 3.27 12.79 -6.29
C TYR A 200 4.79 12.83 -6.18
N ALA A 201 5.46 11.70 -6.40
CA ALA A 201 6.90 11.62 -6.54
C ALA A 201 7.33 10.65 -7.65
N ARG A 202 8.30 11.08 -8.47
CA ARG A 202 8.94 10.22 -9.48
C ARG A 202 10.13 9.49 -8.88
N ALA A 203 10.10 8.16 -8.85
CA ALA A 203 11.26 7.35 -8.48
C ALA A 203 12.17 7.14 -9.71
N LEU A 204 13.46 7.42 -9.57
CA LEU A 204 14.44 7.34 -10.66
C LEU A 204 15.20 6.01 -10.67
N ASN A 205 15.39 5.39 -9.51
CA ASN A 205 16.05 4.11 -9.30
C ASN A 205 15.55 3.47 -8.00
N SER A 206 15.98 2.27 -7.69
CA SER A 206 15.55 1.52 -6.51
C SER A 206 16.01 2.14 -5.18
N GLU A 207 17.16 2.82 -5.15
CA GLU A 207 17.63 3.53 -3.96
C GLU A 207 16.76 4.77 -3.69
N HIS A 208 16.50 5.57 -4.73
CA HIS A 208 15.59 6.72 -4.63
C HIS A 208 14.17 6.29 -4.24
N GLN A 209 13.69 5.14 -4.74
CA GLN A 209 12.40 4.58 -4.34
C GLN A 209 12.34 4.30 -2.83
N LEU A 210 13.44 3.80 -2.23
CA LEU A 210 13.54 3.58 -0.78
C LEU A 210 13.64 4.91 0.00
N GLU A 211 14.37 5.91 -0.53
CA GLU A 211 14.47 7.25 0.07
C GLU A 211 13.12 7.94 0.13
N LEU A 212 12.30 7.82 -0.92
CA LEU A 212 10.93 8.34 -0.94
C LEU A 212 10.08 7.74 0.17
N LEU A 213 10.19 6.42 0.46
CA LEU A 213 9.52 5.82 1.62
C LEU A 213 10.00 6.41 2.96
N ASN A 214 11.30 6.73 3.08
CA ASN A 214 11.82 7.37 4.28
C ASN A 214 11.20 8.75 4.49
N THR A 215 11.07 9.53 3.42
CA THR A 215 10.43 10.84 3.45
C THR A 215 8.94 10.75 3.79
N LEU A 216 8.23 9.76 3.21
CA LEU A 216 6.81 9.56 3.48
C LEU A 216 6.52 9.19 4.95
N SER A 217 7.45 8.59 5.67
CA SER A 217 7.24 8.25 7.10
C SER A 217 6.95 9.50 7.95
N SER A 218 7.55 10.66 7.62
CA SER A 218 7.24 11.92 8.31
C SER A 218 5.86 12.46 7.96
N ASN A 219 5.46 12.32 6.69
CA ASN A 219 4.15 12.78 6.22
C ASN A 219 3.03 11.91 6.80
N PHE A 220 3.23 10.60 6.86
CA PHE A 220 2.24 9.68 7.42
C PHE A 220 2.04 9.87 8.93
N ALA A 221 3.07 10.33 9.63
CA ALA A 221 2.96 10.68 11.06
C ALA A 221 1.99 11.85 11.34
N THR A 222 1.62 12.67 10.32
CA THR A 222 0.57 13.70 10.46
C THR A 222 -0.84 13.12 10.52
N ASN A 223 -1.01 11.81 10.28
CA ASN A 223 -2.29 11.10 10.22
C ASN A 223 -3.26 11.59 9.11
N GLU A 224 -2.75 12.34 8.13
CA GLU A 224 -3.57 12.84 7.01
C GLU A 224 -3.62 11.87 5.82
N TYR A 225 -2.65 10.96 5.71
CA TYR A 225 -2.55 10.03 4.59
C TYR A 225 -3.24 8.70 4.88
N ARG A 226 -3.94 8.16 3.89
CA ARG A 226 -4.64 6.87 3.99
C ARG A 226 -4.28 5.89 2.88
N LEU A 227 -3.70 6.37 1.79
CA LEU A 227 -3.34 5.55 0.63
C LEU A 227 -1.91 5.82 0.18
N LEU A 228 -1.18 4.76 -0.12
CA LEU A 228 0.10 4.78 -0.83
C LEU A 228 0.00 3.92 -2.08
N ILE A 229 0.28 4.50 -3.23
CA ILE A 229 0.34 3.80 -4.51
C ILE A 229 1.78 3.74 -4.99
N ILE A 230 2.22 2.57 -5.48
CA ILE A 230 3.53 2.37 -6.10
C ILE A 230 3.33 1.75 -7.49
N ASP A 231 3.55 2.53 -8.53
CA ASP A 231 3.39 2.11 -9.93
C ASP A 231 4.69 2.27 -10.72
N SER A 232 5.41 1.18 -10.90
CA SER A 232 5.27 -0.19 -10.41
C SER A 232 6.37 -0.55 -9.42
N ILE A 233 6.09 -1.54 -8.57
CA ILE A 233 7.05 -1.98 -7.54
C ILE A 233 8.37 -2.47 -8.14
N MET A 234 8.34 -3.12 -9.29
CA MET A 234 9.49 -3.83 -9.86
C MET A 234 10.27 -3.06 -10.93
N ALA A 235 9.77 -1.95 -11.47
CA ALA A 235 10.41 -1.29 -12.61
C ALA A 235 11.87 -0.91 -12.32
N CYS A 236 12.13 -0.16 -11.24
CA CYS A 236 13.47 0.25 -10.85
C CYS A 236 14.37 -0.96 -10.52
N PHE A 237 13.86 -1.93 -9.74
CA PHE A 237 14.65 -3.12 -9.36
C PHE A 237 15.05 -3.98 -10.55
N ARG A 238 14.30 -3.98 -11.64
CA ARG A 238 14.65 -4.73 -12.86
C ARG A 238 15.77 -4.07 -13.66
N VAL A 239 15.82 -2.76 -13.64
CA VAL A 239 16.84 -1.97 -14.34
C VAL A 239 18.16 -2.00 -13.55
N ASP A 240 18.10 -1.73 -12.27
CA ASP A 240 19.30 -1.61 -11.42
C ASP A 240 20.01 -2.95 -11.18
N TYR A 241 19.28 -4.07 -11.23
CA TYR A 241 19.80 -5.43 -10.98
C TYR A 241 19.50 -6.34 -12.18
N CYS A 242 20.13 -6.07 -13.32
CA CYS A 242 19.94 -6.83 -14.57
C CYS A 242 21.03 -7.88 -14.84
N GLY A 243 22.14 -7.87 -14.09
CA GLY A 243 23.28 -8.74 -14.28
C GLY A 243 23.04 -10.20 -13.86
N ARG A 244 23.78 -11.11 -14.52
CA ARG A 244 23.84 -12.52 -14.08
C ARG A 244 24.52 -12.57 -12.71
N GLY A 245 23.81 -13.06 -11.68
CA GLY A 245 24.33 -13.11 -10.31
C GLY A 245 23.75 -12.05 -9.38
N GLU A 246 23.16 -10.98 -9.88
CA GLU A 246 22.57 -9.91 -9.07
C GLU A 246 21.15 -10.24 -8.55
N LEU A 247 20.61 -11.40 -8.89
CA LEU A 247 19.29 -11.83 -8.47
C LEU A 247 19.14 -11.87 -6.94
N ALA A 248 20.19 -12.33 -6.24
CA ALA A 248 20.17 -12.40 -4.77
C ALA A 248 20.14 -11.01 -4.14
N ASP A 249 20.94 -10.08 -4.65
CA ASP A 249 20.98 -8.69 -4.18
C ASP A 249 19.66 -7.97 -4.44
N ARG A 250 19.10 -8.15 -5.65
CA ARG A 250 17.77 -7.64 -5.98
C ARG A 250 16.70 -8.15 -5.02
N GLN A 251 16.70 -9.46 -4.73
CA GLN A 251 15.73 -10.05 -3.82
C GLN A 251 15.92 -9.55 -2.39
N GLN A 252 17.16 -9.38 -1.93
CA GLN A 252 17.44 -8.84 -0.61
C GLN A 252 16.96 -7.39 -0.47
N LYS A 253 17.24 -6.54 -1.45
CA LYS A 253 16.80 -5.13 -1.46
C LYS A 253 15.29 -5.02 -1.56
N LEU A 254 14.66 -5.80 -2.43
CA LEU A 254 13.21 -5.86 -2.55
C LEU A 254 12.56 -6.30 -1.24
N ASN A 255 13.09 -7.33 -0.57
CA ASN A 255 12.58 -7.78 0.72
C ASN A 255 12.69 -6.70 1.81
N GLN A 256 13.80 -5.94 1.84
CA GLN A 256 13.96 -4.80 2.75
C GLN A 256 12.92 -3.71 2.48
N PHE A 257 12.68 -3.40 1.20
CA PHE A 257 11.68 -2.43 0.78
C PHE A 257 10.26 -2.87 1.19
N LEU A 258 9.89 -4.11 0.88
CA LEU A 258 8.57 -4.66 1.20
C LEU A 258 8.34 -4.77 2.71
N SER A 259 9.35 -5.20 3.47
CA SER A 259 9.25 -5.24 4.94
C SER A 259 9.00 -3.85 5.53
N LYS A 260 9.69 -2.83 5.03
CA LYS A 260 9.44 -1.45 5.45
C LYS A 260 8.02 -1.01 5.09
N LEU A 261 7.57 -1.35 3.89
CA LEU A 261 6.24 -1.00 3.38
C LEU A 261 5.13 -1.64 4.24
N THR A 262 5.30 -2.91 4.63
CA THR A 262 4.36 -3.60 5.54
C THR A 262 4.28 -2.89 6.88
N HIS A 263 5.43 -2.58 7.49
CA HIS A 263 5.45 -1.85 8.75
C HIS A 263 4.79 -0.47 8.66
N MET A 264 5.02 0.26 7.56
CA MET A 264 4.38 1.56 7.34
C MET A 264 2.86 1.43 7.17
N ALA A 265 2.39 0.41 6.46
CA ALA A 265 0.96 0.15 6.29
C ALA A 265 0.26 -0.09 7.65
N GLU A 266 0.88 -0.90 8.50
CA GLU A 266 0.38 -1.23 9.84
C GLU A 266 0.49 -0.05 10.81
N GLU A 267 1.64 0.62 10.84
CA GLU A 267 1.96 1.72 11.77
C GLU A 267 1.05 2.93 11.56
N PHE A 268 0.76 3.29 10.30
CA PHE A 268 0.02 4.50 9.95
C PHE A 268 -1.41 4.22 9.49
N ASN A 269 -1.89 2.99 9.60
CA ASN A 269 -3.22 2.59 9.10
C ASN A 269 -3.46 3.02 7.63
N VAL A 270 -2.45 2.81 6.78
CA VAL A 270 -2.47 3.18 5.37
C VAL A 270 -2.74 1.94 4.51
N CYS A 271 -3.57 2.08 3.48
CA CYS A 271 -3.68 1.08 2.43
C CYS A 271 -2.49 1.22 1.49
N VAL A 272 -1.84 0.13 1.18
CA VAL A 272 -0.76 0.12 0.19
C VAL A 272 -1.20 -0.66 -1.03
N LEU A 273 -1.21 0.03 -2.17
CA LEU A 273 -1.49 -0.57 -3.46
C LEU A 273 -0.22 -0.57 -4.31
N MET A 274 0.15 -1.72 -4.85
CA MET A 274 1.28 -1.80 -5.76
C MET A 274 0.91 -2.51 -7.05
N THR A 275 1.38 -1.97 -8.16
CA THR A 275 1.30 -2.65 -9.44
C THR A 275 2.51 -3.53 -9.66
N ASN A 276 2.29 -4.62 -10.38
CA ASN A 276 3.35 -5.53 -10.79
C ASN A 276 3.20 -5.91 -12.27
N GLN A 277 4.33 -6.29 -12.85
CA GLN A 277 4.41 -6.81 -14.21
C GLN A 277 4.40 -8.33 -14.19
N VAL A 278 4.05 -8.95 -15.32
CA VAL A 278 4.21 -10.39 -15.53
C VAL A 278 5.38 -10.68 -16.47
N GLN A 279 5.99 -11.83 -16.30
CA GLN A 279 7.01 -12.36 -17.20
C GLN A 279 6.63 -13.75 -17.69
N SER A 280 7.06 -14.09 -18.91
CA SER A 280 6.97 -15.45 -19.41
C SER A 280 7.90 -16.37 -18.59
N ASP A 281 7.41 -17.52 -18.21
CA ASP A 281 8.20 -18.60 -17.59
C ASP A 281 8.43 -19.70 -18.61
N PRO A 282 9.56 -19.71 -19.35
CA PRO A 282 9.83 -20.70 -20.38
C PRO A 282 10.04 -22.13 -19.81
N GLY A 283 10.23 -22.25 -18.49
CA GLY A 283 10.39 -23.53 -17.79
C GLY A 283 9.09 -24.07 -17.17
N ALA A 284 7.99 -23.33 -17.23
CA ALA A 284 6.72 -23.80 -16.72
C ALA A 284 6.17 -24.88 -17.66
N SER A 285 6.21 -26.15 -17.21
CA SER A 285 5.45 -27.20 -17.90
C SER A 285 3.97 -26.82 -17.87
N ALA A 286 3.24 -27.10 -18.96
CA ALA A 286 1.82 -26.78 -19.11
C ALA A 286 0.92 -27.34 -17.99
N LEU A 287 1.44 -28.24 -17.15
CA LEU A 287 0.77 -28.85 -16.00
C LEU A 287 0.77 -27.97 -14.74
N PHE A 288 1.71 -27.00 -14.61
CA PHE A 288 1.87 -26.19 -13.40
C PHE A 288 1.81 -24.67 -13.66
N ALA A 289 1.80 -24.27 -14.94
CA ALA A 289 1.50 -22.89 -15.31
C ALA A 289 -0.02 -22.73 -15.25
N GLY A 290 -0.50 -21.67 -14.60
CA GLY A 290 -1.88 -21.21 -14.84
C GLY A 290 -2.10 -21.11 -16.35
N ALA A 291 -3.34 -21.09 -16.83
CA ALA A 291 -3.72 -21.21 -18.25
C ALA A 291 -2.89 -20.36 -19.25
N ASP A 292 -2.09 -19.39 -18.76
CA ASP A 292 -1.32 -18.42 -19.54
C ASP A 292 0.21 -18.61 -19.50
N GLY A 293 0.76 -19.55 -18.73
CA GLY A 293 2.23 -19.79 -18.66
C GLY A 293 3.04 -18.58 -18.15
N ARG A 294 2.43 -17.63 -17.46
CA ARG A 294 3.06 -16.38 -16.99
C ARG A 294 2.98 -16.27 -15.48
N LYS A 295 4.03 -15.68 -14.91
CA LYS A 295 4.13 -15.43 -13.46
C LYS A 295 4.37 -13.95 -13.19
N PRO A 296 3.84 -13.40 -12.08
CA PRO A 296 4.21 -12.07 -11.62
C PRO A 296 5.72 -11.99 -11.36
N VAL A 297 6.32 -10.87 -11.69
CA VAL A 297 7.73 -10.58 -11.43
C VAL A 297 7.94 -10.41 -9.92
N GLY A 298 9.12 -10.74 -9.41
CA GLY A 298 9.44 -10.63 -7.96
C GLY A 298 9.35 -11.94 -7.20
N GLY A 299 8.71 -12.97 -7.79
CA GLY A 299 8.67 -14.33 -7.23
C GLY A 299 7.91 -14.42 -5.90
N HIS A 300 8.32 -15.38 -5.06
CA HIS A 300 7.67 -15.66 -3.78
C HIS A 300 7.80 -14.52 -2.75
N ILE A 301 8.87 -13.72 -2.80
CA ILE A 301 9.07 -12.61 -1.85
C ILE A 301 7.92 -11.61 -1.95
N LEU A 302 7.56 -11.21 -3.17
CA LEU A 302 6.46 -10.29 -3.41
C LEU A 302 5.12 -10.93 -3.07
N ALA A 303 4.94 -12.21 -3.44
CA ALA A 303 3.73 -12.96 -3.14
C ALA A 303 3.46 -13.08 -1.63
N HIS A 304 4.50 -13.26 -0.82
CA HIS A 304 4.36 -13.34 0.65
C HIS A 304 4.16 -11.98 1.33
N ALA A 305 4.68 -10.90 0.74
CA ALA A 305 4.47 -9.56 1.27
C ALA A 305 3.08 -9.01 0.95
N SER A 306 2.45 -9.50 -0.13
CA SER A 306 1.12 -9.07 -0.57
C SER A 306 0.04 -9.81 0.19
N THR A 307 -0.81 -9.09 0.91
CA THR A 307 -1.96 -9.67 1.63
C THR A 307 -3.07 -10.05 0.66
N THR A 308 -3.39 -9.18 -0.29
CA THR A 308 -4.40 -9.44 -1.33
C THR A 308 -3.75 -9.34 -2.71
N ARG A 309 -4.02 -10.30 -3.57
CA ARG A 309 -3.46 -10.35 -4.92
C ARG A 309 -4.59 -10.45 -5.94
N VAL A 310 -4.61 -9.49 -6.86
CA VAL A 310 -5.65 -9.38 -7.88
C VAL A 310 -5.03 -9.48 -9.27
N LEU A 311 -5.51 -10.44 -10.04
CA LEU A 311 -5.18 -10.63 -11.45
C LEU A 311 -6.19 -9.88 -12.32
N LEU A 312 -5.72 -9.00 -13.17
CA LEU A 312 -6.54 -8.34 -14.19
C LEU A 312 -6.31 -8.98 -15.56
N ARG A 313 -7.39 -9.21 -16.31
CA ARG A 313 -7.33 -9.72 -17.68
C ARG A 313 -8.38 -9.07 -18.57
N LYS A 314 -8.17 -9.09 -19.87
CA LYS A 314 -9.17 -8.65 -20.85
C LYS A 314 -10.36 -9.61 -20.84
N GLY A 315 -11.58 -9.07 -20.80
CA GLY A 315 -12.84 -9.75 -20.98
C GLY A 315 -13.31 -9.71 -22.44
N ARG A 316 -14.63 -9.71 -22.63
CA ARG A 316 -15.26 -9.58 -23.96
C ARG A 316 -15.47 -8.11 -24.29
N GLY A 317 -15.20 -7.69 -25.53
CA GLY A 317 -15.39 -6.32 -25.97
C GLY A 317 -14.63 -5.33 -25.08
N GLU A 318 -15.34 -4.38 -24.47
CA GLU A 318 -14.84 -3.37 -23.56
C GLU A 318 -14.68 -3.84 -22.11
N GLU A 319 -15.19 -5.03 -21.80
CA GLU A 319 -15.14 -5.57 -20.45
C GLU A 319 -13.73 -5.99 -20.04
N ARG A 320 -13.49 -5.93 -18.75
CA ARG A 320 -12.29 -6.39 -18.06
C ARG A 320 -12.71 -7.32 -16.92
N VAL A 321 -11.87 -8.26 -16.57
CA VAL A 321 -12.11 -9.20 -15.48
C VAL A 321 -11.01 -9.06 -14.45
N ALA A 322 -11.41 -8.85 -13.20
CA ALA A 322 -10.54 -8.93 -12.04
C ALA A 322 -10.79 -10.25 -11.31
N LYS A 323 -9.73 -10.99 -11.01
CA LYS A 323 -9.78 -12.24 -10.26
C LYS A 323 -8.95 -12.12 -9.00
N ILE A 324 -9.52 -12.46 -7.85
CA ILE A 324 -8.76 -12.64 -6.61
C ILE A 324 -7.96 -13.94 -6.76
N GLN A 325 -6.63 -13.82 -6.67
CA GLN A 325 -5.70 -14.96 -6.74
C GLN A 325 -5.30 -15.47 -5.35
N ASP A 326 -5.23 -14.53 -4.40
CA ASP A 326 -4.85 -14.82 -3.03
C ASP A 326 -5.40 -13.73 -2.11
N SER A 327 -6.00 -14.12 -1.00
CA SER A 327 -6.48 -13.21 0.04
C SER A 327 -6.83 -14.02 1.29
N PRO A 328 -6.47 -13.56 2.50
CA PRO A 328 -6.87 -14.22 3.74
C PRO A 328 -8.36 -14.01 4.07
N ASP A 329 -8.96 -12.94 3.54
CA ASP A 329 -10.30 -12.50 3.92
C ASP A 329 -11.35 -12.79 2.84
N CYS A 330 -10.93 -13.01 1.58
CA CYS A 330 -11.83 -13.16 0.43
C CYS A 330 -11.56 -14.46 -0.33
N PRO A 331 -12.61 -15.21 -0.71
CA PRO A 331 -12.45 -16.41 -1.55
C PRO A 331 -12.05 -16.02 -2.99
N GLU A 332 -11.44 -16.96 -3.71
CA GLU A 332 -11.19 -16.78 -5.14
C GLU A 332 -12.50 -16.54 -5.89
N ARG A 333 -12.66 -15.32 -6.39
CA ARG A 333 -13.83 -14.88 -7.19
C ARG A 333 -13.38 -13.98 -8.31
N GLU A 334 -14.25 -13.84 -9.32
CA GLU A 334 -14.06 -12.91 -10.43
C GLU A 334 -15.16 -11.87 -10.46
N ALA A 335 -14.81 -10.65 -10.87
CA ALA A 335 -15.75 -9.59 -11.16
C ALA A 335 -15.42 -8.98 -12.51
N THR A 336 -16.46 -8.51 -13.21
CA THR A 336 -16.30 -7.81 -14.49
C THR A 336 -16.47 -6.32 -14.26
N TYR A 337 -15.64 -5.51 -14.93
CA TYR A 337 -15.69 -4.06 -14.89
C TYR A 337 -15.40 -3.48 -16.27
N VAL A 338 -15.74 -2.24 -16.49
CA VAL A 338 -15.44 -1.47 -17.70
C VAL A 338 -14.66 -0.21 -17.34
N ILE A 339 -13.90 0.32 -18.29
CA ILE A 339 -13.15 1.55 -18.13
C ILE A 339 -13.82 2.61 -19.03
N THR A 340 -14.24 3.71 -18.42
CA THR A 340 -14.89 4.85 -19.08
C THR A 340 -14.06 6.12 -18.93
N ASN A 341 -14.49 7.22 -19.49
CA ASN A 341 -13.86 8.52 -19.26
C ASN A 341 -13.95 8.95 -17.78
N GLY A 342 -14.99 8.56 -17.07
CA GLY A 342 -15.14 8.80 -15.63
C GLY A 342 -14.53 7.70 -14.76
N GLY A 343 -13.63 6.85 -15.29
CA GLY A 343 -12.94 5.82 -14.54
C GLY A 343 -13.57 4.43 -14.62
N ILE A 344 -13.41 3.61 -13.58
CA ILE A 344 -13.91 2.24 -13.50
C ILE A 344 -15.40 2.23 -13.17
N ASN A 345 -16.17 1.44 -13.91
CA ASN A 345 -17.61 1.24 -13.71
C ASN A 345 -17.99 -0.23 -13.79
N ASP A 346 -19.14 -0.55 -13.26
CA ASP A 346 -19.79 -1.82 -13.55
C ASP A 346 -20.24 -1.87 -15.01
N PRO A 347 -20.19 -3.04 -15.69
CA PRO A 347 -20.74 -3.17 -17.03
C PRO A 347 -22.24 -2.88 -17.00
N GLU A 348 -22.73 -2.15 -18.01
CA GLU A 348 -24.17 -1.99 -18.19
C GLU A 348 -24.79 -3.38 -18.41
N LYS A 349 -25.85 -3.67 -17.65
CA LYS A 349 -26.62 -4.89 -17.89
C LYS A 349 -27.34 -4.73 -19.23
N VAL A 350 -26.90 -5.47 -20.23
CA VAL A 350 -27.62 -5.65 -21.51
C VAL A 350 -28.90 -6.45 -21.29
#